data_016c3464301a843a61751baee3f81dbf
#
_entry.id   016c3464301a843a61751baee3f81dbf
#
_cell.length_a   1.000
_cell.length_b   1.000
_cell.length_c   1.000
_cell.angle_alpha   90.00
_cell.angle_beta   90.00
_cell.angle_gamma   90.00
#
_symmetry.space_group_name_H-M   'P 1'
#
loop_
_entity.id
_entity.type
_entity.pdbx_description
1 polymer ?
#
loop_
_entity_poly.entity_id
_entity_poly.type
_entity_poly.pdbx_seq_one_letter_code
_entity_poly.pdbx_strand_id
1 'polypeptide(L)'
;MTALVIGNGAYPECQLKNATNDADDMSQKLLEFGFSVIKLTDATKKSIDESVNSFRDNLNSNEIGLFYFAGHGMQIEGENYITAVDSDFSTEIDAKYSSYPLNKIIEIMEKSENKTNIIILDACRNNPYLRAWNRDPSHEGLAPVYAPKGTIIAFSTSPGEVASDGAKRNGAYTEALLQHIATPDILIEDMFKRVRNSLTVLTKGRQTSWEHTSLSGDFFFNLSLGSSIGIYSKEAISDELFQIDASKLLHSEIYSLKSHNWYTQNVVASKLTVANLNDCDDDVAFVLGRNIYQAACGSARDISSYIQNFRERTAGVNGKTRKALLDGMLFEIFFNSKGQLRDNFKTSKFNSVFEFQKFSEFNESFAFISDVLSTYQNRFYAIPGKNREVSIDIEAKENDKGEFKVAGVYFSGFNILRPDERFPHYGDSTGISYEGIRASDFEKRISEETLIPSHKLKINYAFDCDSKTKLLVPYGYTVAK
;
A
#
# COMPACT_ATOMS: atom_id res chain seq x y z
N MET A 1 -12.48 9.02 -0.46
CA MET A 1 -13.23 7.80 -0.08
C MET A 1 -13.49 7.84 1.42
N THR A 2 -14.69 7.47 1.86
CA THR A 2 -15.04 7.43 3.30
C THR A 2 -15.65 6.08 3.66
N ALA A 3 -15.42 5.61 4.90
CA ALA A 3 -15.95 4.36 5.39
C ALA A 3 -16.50 4.49 6.83
N LEU A 4 -17.60 3.77 7.11
CA LEU A 4 -18.09 3.49 8.46
C LEU A 4 -17.91 2.01 8.72
N VAL A 5 -17.16 1.65 9.75
CA VAL A 5 -16.83 0.27 10.12
C VAL A 5 -17.29 0.03 11.55
N ILE A 6 -18.16 -0.97 11.74
CA ILE A 6 -18.73 -1.31 13.06
C ILE A 6 -18.48 -2.79 13.33
N GLY A 7 -17.92 -3.09 14.51
CA GLY A 7 -17.73 -4.45 15.01
C GLY A 7 -18.31 -4.61 16.41
N ASN A 8 -19.40 -5.35 16.55
CA ASN A 8 -20.10 -5.58 17.81
C ASN A 8 -19.96 -7.04 18.24
N GLY A 9 -19.31 -7.27 19.38
CA GLY A 9 -19.09 -8.59 19.97
C GLY A 9 -19.57 -8.74 21.41
N ALA A 10 -19.61 -7.66 22.19
CA ALA A 10 -19.91 -7.67 23.62
C ALA A 10 -21.43 -7.70 23.94
N TYR A 11 -22.17 -8.56 23.26
CA TYR A 11 -23.58 -8.76 23.54
C TYR A 11 -23.79 -9.51 24.87
N PRO A 12 -24.73 -9.10 25.75
CA PRO A 12 -24.88 -9.70 27.07
C PRO A 12 -25.15 -11.23 27.07
N GLU A 13 -25.94 -11.72 26.10
CA GLU A 13 -26.37 -13.11 26.07
C GLU A 13 -25.67 -13.98 25.01
N CYS A 14 -25.23 -13.36 23.89
CA CYS A 14 -24.68 -14.06 22.73
C CYS A 14 -23.41 -13.37 22.23
N GLN A 15 -22.32 -13.45 22.99
CA GLN A 15 -21.04 -12.83 22.63
C GLN A 15 -20.45 -13.41 21.35
N LEU A 16 -19.89 -12.53 20.50
CA LEU A 16 -19.08 -12.86 19.36
C LEU A 16 -17.59 -12.57 19.66
N LYS A 17 -16.71 -13.52 19.37
CA LYS A 17 -15.29 -13.40 19.73
C LYS A 17 -14.50 -12.51 18.74
N ASN A 18 -14.91 -12.51 17.48
CA ASN A 18 -14.08 -11.99 16.40
C ASN A 18 -14.60 -10.66 15.82
N ALA A 19 -15.84 -10.26 16.05
CA ALA A 19 -16.45 -9.09 15.42
C ALA A 19 -15.65 -7.77 15.61
N THR A 20 -15.07 -7.56 16.78
CA THR A 20 -14.25 -6.38 17.06
C THR A 20 -12.89 -6.45 16.34
N ASN A 21 -12.27 -7.64 16.27
CA ASN A 21 -11.05 -7.87 15.50
C ASN A 21 -11.29 -7.68 13.99
N ASP A 22 -12.44 -8.12 13.49
CA ASP A 22 -12.84 -7.97 12.11
C ASP A 22 -12.95 -6.49 11.73
N ALA A 23 -13.57 -5.69 12.60
CA ALA A 23 -13.65 -4.23 12.41
C ALA A 23 -12.27 -3.56 12.47
N ASP A 24 -11.39 -3.99 13.37
CA ASP A 24 -10.03 -3.47 13.49
C ASP A 24 -9.22 -3.73 12.23
N ASP A 25 -9.19 -4.98 11.78
CA ASP A 25 -8.38 -5.40 10.63
C ASP A 25 -8.94 -4.83 9.31
N MET A 26 -10.27 -4.75 9.16
CA MET A 26 -10.91 -4.06 8.02
C MET A 26 -10.62 -2.56 8.02
N SER A 27 -10.70 -1.90 9.18
CA SER A 27 -10.40 -0.47 9.29
C SER A 27 -8.95 -0.18 8.89
N GLN A 28 -8.00 -0.98 9.39
CA GLN A 28 -6.60 -0.84 9.01
C GLN A 28 -6.40 -1.01 7.51
N LYS A 29 -7.03 -2.02 6.91
CA LYS A 29 -6.92 -2.29 5.48
C LYS A 29 -7.53 -1.17 4.64
N LEU A 30 -8.66 -0.61 5.04
CA LEU A 30 -9.29 0.51 4.34
C LEU A 30 -8.46 1.80 4.45
N LEU A 31 -7.81 2.06 5.59
CA LEU A 31 -6.86 3.15 5.74
C LEU A 31 -5.67 3.01 4.78
N GLU A 32 -5.14 1.79 4.59
CA GLU A 32 -4.08 1.51 3.61
C GLU A 32 -4.52 1.84 2.17
N PHE A 33 -5.80 1.68 1.85
CA PHE A 33 -6.38 2.03 0.54
C PHE A 33 -6.79 3.52 0.42
N GLY A 34 -6.54 4.34 1.44
CA GLY A 34 -6.80 5.78 1.41
C GLY A 34 -8.23 6.17 1.77
N PHE A 35 -8.99 5.31 2.45
CA PHE A 35 -10.26 5.69 3.04
C PHE A 35 -10.07 6.53 4.31
N SER A 36 -10.92 7.53 4.50
CA SER A 36 -11.16 8.13 5.81
C SER A 36 -12.15 7.23 6.56
N VAL A 37 -11.73 6.64 7.68
CA VAL A 37 -12.49 5.60 8.39
C VAL A 37 -13.06 6.11 9.70
N ILE A 38 -14.37 5.98 9.88
CA ILE A 38 -15.05 6.08 11.18
C ILE A 38 -15.19 4.66 11.69
N LYS A 39 -14.51 4.32 12.80
CA LYS A 39 -14.54 2.98 13.39
C LYS A 39 -15.26 2.97 14.72
N LEU A 40 -16.15 2.00 14.93
CA LEU A 40 -16.80 1.67 16.19
C LEU A 40 -16.58 0.21 16.57
N THR A 41 -16.35 -0.04 17.84
CA THR A 41 -16.35 -1.38 18.42
C THR A 41 -17.28 -1.41 19.63
N ASP A 42 -18.08 -2.48 19.76
CA ASP A 42 -19.06 -2.65 20.82
C ASP A 42 -19.99 -1.43 21.02
N ALA A 43 -20.54 -1.00 19.91
CA ALA A 43 -21.28 0.25 19.80
C ALA A 43 -22.70 0.15 20.36
N THR A 44 -23.10 1.15 21.14
CA THR A 44 -24.50 1.36 21.53
C THR A 44 -25.30 1.91 20.35
N LYS A 45 -26.64 1.78 20.42
CA LYS A 45 -27.51 2.38 19.40
C LYS A 45 -27.28 3.88 19.21
N LYS A 46 -27.04 4.60 20.31
CA LYS A 46 -26.78 6.03 20.28
C LYS A 46 -25.47 6.33 19.54
N SER A 47 -24.39 5.59 19.81
CA SER A 47 -23.11 5.79 19.14
C SER A 47 -23.17 5.43 17.66
N ILE A 48 -23.99 4.44 17.28
CA ILE A 48 -24.25 4.13 15.87
C ILE A 48 -24.98 5.30 15.19
N ASP A 49 -26.04 5.87 15.80
CA ASP A 49 -26.76 7.02 15.25
C ASP A 49 -25.84 8.24 15.03
N GLU A 50 -25.02 8.57 16.01
CA GLU A 50 -24.04 9.68 15.92
C GLU A 50 -23.03 9.45 14.80
N SER A 51 -22.51 8.24 14.67
CA SER A 51 -21.51 7.89 13.64
C SER A 51 -22.11 7.80 12.25
N VAL A 52 -23.35 7.34 12.11
CA VAL A 52 -24.06 7.35 10.81
C VAL A 52 -24.32 8.80 10.35
N ASN A 53 -24.62 9.72 11.27
CA ASN A 53 -24.76 11.14 10.92
C ASN A 53 -23.42 11.73 10.43
N SER A 54 -22.31 11.45 11.12
CA SER A 54 -20.99 11.86 10.70
C SER A 54 -20.58 11.23 9.36
N PHE A 55 -20.92 9.97 9.15
CA PHE A 55 -20.69 9.27 7.89
C PHE A 55 -21.48 9.90 6.73
N ARG A 56 -22.76 10.22 6.95
CA ARG A 56 -23.58 10.95 5.96
C ARG A 56 -22.95 12.26 5.52
N ASP A 57 -22.44 13.04 6.48
CA ASP A 57 -21.80 14.33 6.16
C ASP A 57 -20.52 14.12 5.34
N ASN A 58 -19.76 13.06 5.63
CA ASN A 58 -18.57 12.70 4.87
C ASN A 58 -18.90 12.18 3.46
N LEU A 59 -20.03 11.47 3.26
CA LEU A 59 -20.45 10.97 1.95
C LEU A 59 -20.60 12.10 0.93
N ASN A 60 -21.14 13.26 1.35
CA ASN A 60 -21.37 14.41 0.45
C ASN A 60 -20.05 15.00 -0.12
N SER A 61 -18.91 14.70 0.50
CA SER A 61 -17.59 15.18 0.08
C SER A 61 -16.72 14.08 -0.57
N ASN A 62 -17.26 12.87 -0.76
CA ASN A 62 -16.52 11.72 -1.23
C ASN A 62 -17.26 10.98 -2.34
N GLU A 63 -16.53 10.57 -3.39
CA GLU A 63 -17.14 9.81 -4.51
C GLU A 63 -17.48 8.36 -4.15
N ILE A 64 -16.85 7.80 -3.11
CA ILE A 64 -16.99 6.40 -2.71
C ILE A 64 -17.31 6.34 -1.23
N GLY A 65 -18.43 5.67 -0.89
CA GLY A 65 -18.86 5.35 0.45
C GLY A 65 -18.79 3.85 0.72
N LEU A 66 -18.26 3.44 1.88
CA LEU A 66 -18.26 2.05 2.31
C LEU A 66 -18.86 1.92 3.70
N PHE A 67 -19.78 0.98 3.86
CA PHE A 67 -20.31 0.54 5.16
C PHE A 67 -19.91 -0.92 5.39
N TYR A 68 -19.26 -1.20 6.51
CA TYR A 68 -18.91 -2.53 6.97
C TYR A 68 -19.52 -2.78 8.36
N PHE A 69 -20.15 -3.93 8.53
CA PHE A 69 -20.67 -4.35 9.82
C PHE A 69 -20.29 -5.80 10.11
N ALA A 70 -19.73 -6.07 11.28
CA ALA A 70 -19.54 -7.40 11.85
C ALA A 70 -20.30 -7.48 13.18
N GLY A 71 -21.23 -8.45 13.30
CA GLY A 71 -22.08 -8.54 14.49
C GLY A 71 -23.35 -9.36 14.26
N HIS A 72 -24.30 -9.26 15.19
CA HIS A 72 -25.60 -9.88 15.00
C HIS A 72 -26.50 -9.01 14.11
N GLY A 73 -27.14 -9.66 13.15
CA GLY A 73 -28.20 -9.09 12.34
C GLY A 73 -29.52 -9.85 12.54
N MET A 74 -30.63 -9.18 12.36
CA MET A 74 -31.93 -9.79 12.44
C MET A 74 -32.92 -9.22 11.42
N GLN A 75 -33.94 -9.97 11.11
CA GLN A 75 -35.06 -9.54 10.30
C GLN A 75 -36.34 -9.46 11.18
N ILE A 76 -37.02 -8.33 11.10
CA ILE A 76 -38.33 -8.13 11.74
C ILE A 76 -39.29 -7.55 10.70
N GLU A 77 -40.42 -8.19 10.49
CA GLU A 77 -41.48 -7.76 9.52
C GLU A 77 -40.95 -7.51 8.09
N GLY A 78 -39.95 -8.27 7.66
CA GLY A 78 -39.31 -8.12 6.33
C GLY A 78 -38.24 -7.08 6.24
N GLU A 79 -37.96 -6.33 7.30
CA GLU A 79 -36.88 -5.35 7.36
C GLU A 79 -35.64 -5.86 8.12
N ASN A 80 -34.46 -5.46 7.66
CA ASN A 80 -33.19 -5.84 8.26
C ASN A 80 -32.71 -4.82 9.29
N TYR A 81 -32.20 -5.34 10.40
CA TYR A 81 -31.64 -4.57 11.50
C TYR A 81 -30.24 -5.07 11.85
N ILE A 82 -29.32 -4.16 12.07
CA ILE A 82 -28.05 -4.43 12.75
C ILE A 82 -28.23 -4.17 14.24
N THR A 83 -27.67 -5.03 15.09
CA THR A 83 -27.88 -4.93 16.53
C THR A 83 -26.76 -4.13 17.20
N ALA A 84 -27.14 -3.29 18.14
CA ALA A 84 -26.23 -2.62 19.06
C ALA A 84 -25.96 -3.53 20.28
N VAL A 85 -24.87 -3.28 21.02
CA VAL A 85 -24.58 -4.07 22.22
C VAL A 85 -25.58 -3.83 23.36
N ASP A 86 -26.30 -2.72 23.33
CA ASP A 86 -27.37 -2.34 24.26
C ASP A 86 -28.78 -2.60 23.70
N SER A 87 -28.92 -3.37 22.62
CA SER A 87 -30.22 -3.76 22.08
C SER A 87 -30.96 -4.63 23.08
N ASP A 88 -32.25 -4.34 23.28
CA ASP A 88 -33.15 -5.09 24.15
C ASP A 88 -33.91 -6.18 23.34
N PHE A 89 -33.69 -7.42 23.65
CA PHE A 89 -34.32 -8.58 22.98
C PHE A 89 -35.46 -9.23 23.78
N SER A 90 -35.98 -8.54 24.82
CA SER A 90 -37.04 -9.03 25.65
C SER A 90 -38.31 -9.36 24.84
N THR A 91 -38.63 -8.49 23.86
CA THR A 91 -39.72 -8.73 22.90
C THR A 91 -39.21 -8.34 21.49
N GLU A 92 -39.95 -8.82 20.45
CA GLU A 92 -39.64 -8.42 19.07
C GLU A 92 -39.81 -6.92 18.86
N ILE A 93 -40.76 -6.30 19.53
CA ILE A 93 -41.00 -4.84 19.49
C ILE A 93 -39.80 -4.11 20.12
N ASP A 94 -39.34 -4.55 21.28
CA ASP A 94 -38.18 -3.96 21.95
C ASP A 94 -36.93 -4.10 21.09
N ALA A 95 -36.69 -5.27 20.51
CA ALA A 95 -35.59 -5.52 19.61
C ALA A 95 -35.62 -4.62 18.35
N LYS A 96 -36.80 -4.42 17.76
CA LYS A 96 -37.01 -3.53 16.60
C LYS A 96 -36.60 -2.09 16.93
N TYR A 97 -37.08 -1.56 18.08
CA TYR A 97 -36.84 -0.17 18.45
C TYR A 97 -35.49 0.08 19.12
N SER A 98 -34.82 -0.95 19.65
CA SER A 98 -33.47 -0.82 20.24
C SER A 98 -32.32 -1.13 19.26
N SER A 99 -32.61 -1.68 18.11
CA SER A 99 -31.64 -1.96 17.04
C SER A 99 -31.63 -0.87 15.95
N TYR A 100 -30.71 -0.95 15.00
CA TYR A 100 -30.57 0.06 13.95
C TYR A 100 -31.04 -0.47 12.59
N PRO A 101 -31.99 0.19 11.91
CA PRO A 101 -32.48 -0.26 10.61
C PRO A 101 -31.41 -0.17 9.54
N LEU A 102 -31.08 -1.28 8.87
CA LEU A 102 -30.11 -1.31 7.77
C LEU A 102 -30.58 -0.46 6.57
N ASN A 103 -31.89 -0.46 6.30
CA ASN A 103 -32.46 0.36 5.23
C ASN A 103 -32.18 1.86 5.39
N LYS A 104 -32.09 2.38 6.63
CA LYS A 104 -31.74 3.78 6.88
C LYS A 104 -30.32 4.11 6.39
N ILE A 105 -29.36 3.18 6.55
CA ILE A 105 -27.98 3.33 6.05
C ILE A 105 -27.97 3.32 4.51
N ILE A 106 -28.69 2.35 3.93
CA ILE A 106 -28.81 2.21 2.47
C ILE A 106 -29.41 3.47 1.85
N GLU A 107 -30.49 4.01 2.42
CA GLU A 107 -31.12 5.25 1.94
C GLU A 107 -30.21 6.48 2.07
N ILE A 108 -29.43 6.57 3.16
CA ILE A 108 -28.46 7.65 3.34
C ILE A 108 -27.39 7.59 2.24
N MET A 109 -26.87 6.41 1.95
CA MET A 109 -25.87 6.20 0.90
C MET A 109 -26.46 6.43 -0.49
N GLU A 110 -27.68 6.01 -0.75
CA GLU A 110 -28.38 6.24 -2.03
C GLU A 110 -28.65 7.74 -2.31
N LYS A 111 -29.05 8.48 -1.27
CA LYS A 111 -29.38 9.91 -1.37
C LYS A 111 -28.14 10.83 -1.38
N SER A 112 -26.97 10.30 -1.12
CA SER A 112 -25.72 11.05 -1.13
C SER A 112 -25.24 11.27 -2.58
N GLU A 113 -24.42 12.29 -2.79
CA GLU A 113 -23.86 12.63 -4.12
C GLU A 113 -22.71 11.71 -4.58
N ASN A 114 -22.37 10.70 -3.79
CA ASN A 114 -21.31 9.76 -4.10
C ASN A 114 -21.70 8.81 -5.25
N LYS A 115 -20.71 8.39 -6.03
CA LYS A 115 -20.91 7.60 -7.27
C LYS A 115 -20.97 6.10 -7.02
N THR A 116 -20.30 5.63 -5.96
CA THR A 116 -20.14 4.20 -5.66
C THR A 116 -20.39 3.94 -4.18
N ASN A 117 -21.30 3.01 -3.91
CA ASN A 117 -21.65 2.55 -2.58
C ASN A 117 -21.28 1.08 -2.39
N ILE A 118 -20.58 0.77 -1.30
CA ILE A 118 -20.17 -0.58 -0.96
C ILE A 118 -20.69 -0.89 0.44
N ILE A 119 -21.50 -1.95 0.57
CA ILE A 119 -22.06 -2.40 1.84
C ILE A 119 -21.61 -3.84 2.05
N ILE A 120 -20.94 -4.10 3.16
CA ILE A 120 -20.42 -5.41 3.51
C ILE A 120 -20.96 -5.81 4.89
N LEU A 121 -21.66 -6.92 4.92
CA LEU A 121 -22.36 -7.40 6.11
C LEU A 121 -21.82 -8.77 6.52
N ASP A 122 -20.91 -8.78 7.49
CA ASP A 122 -20.48 -9.99 8.19
C ASP A 122 -21.35 -10.22 9.43
N ALA A 123 -22.59 -10.56 9.15
CA ALA A 123 -23.62 -10.79 10.17
C ALA A 123 -24.24 -12.16 9.99
N CYS A 124 -24.41 -12.86 11.11
CA CYS A 124 -25.23 -14.08 11.12
C CYS A 124 -26.65 -13.76 10.65
N ARG A 125 -27.15 -14.59 9.76
CA ARG A 125 -28.56 -14.52 9.35
C ARG A 125 -29.50 -15.25 10.32
N ASN A 126 -28.97 -15.80 11.41
CA ASN A 126 -29.78 -16.38 12.50
C ASN A 126 -29.99 -15.32 13.57
N ASN A 127 -31.26 -15.04 13.83
CA ASN A 127 -31.63 -14.32 15.04
C ASN A 127 -31.49 -15.29 16.23
N PRO A 128 -30.50 -15.15 17.12
CA PRO A 128 -30.32 -16.05 18.26
C PRO A 128 -31.49 -16.02 19.26
N TYR A 129 -32.37 -15.03 19.15
CA TYR A 129 -33.48 -14.76 20.06
C TYR A 129 -34.83 -15.30 19.57
N LEU A 130 -34.92 -15.88 18.35
CA LEU A 130 -36.19 -16.41 17.78
C LEU A 130 -36.86 -17.45 18.67
N ARG A 131 -36.07 -18.26 19.40
CA ARG A 131 -36.62 -19.26 20.34
C ARG A 131 -37.33 -18.60 21.53
N ALA A 132 -36.87 -17.44 21.98
CA ALA A 132 -37.50 -16.68 23.04
C ALA A 132 -38.83 -16.03 22.59
N TRP A 133 -38.99 -15.78 21.27
CA TRP A 133 -40.19 -15.14 20.71
C TRP A 133 -41.23 -16.11 20.19
N ASN A 134 -41.08 -17.45 20.41
CA ASN A 134 -42.01 -18.50 19.98
C ASN A 134 -42.40 -18.46 18.48
N ARG A 135 -41.44 -18.12 17.60
CA ARG A 135 -41.64 -18.08 16.14
C ARG A 135 -41.11 -19.30 15.40
N ASP A 136 -41.75 -19.55 14.24
CA ASP A 136 -41.34 -20.60 13.30
C ASP A 136 -39.93 -20.32 12.74
N PRO A 137 -39.00 -21.29 12.75
CA PRO A 137 -37.66 -21.17 12.17
C PRO A 137 -37.62 -20.83 10.67
N SER A 138 -38.75 -20.88 9.97
CA SER A 138 -38.83 -20.60 8.51
C SER A 138 -38.48 -19.13 8.12
N HIS A 139 -38.31 -18.22 9.08
CA HIS A 139 -37.98 -16.81 8.86
C HIS A 139 -36.54 -16.46 9.38
N GLU A 140 -35.64 -17.40 9.29
CA GLU A 140 -34.26 -17.22 9.72
C GLU A 140 -33.46 -16.38 8.72
N GLY A 141 -32.85 -15.28 9.21
CA GLY A 141 -31.83 -14.54 8.51
C GLY A 141 -32.22 -13.14 8.01
N LEU A 142 -31.24 -12.40 7.47
CA LEU A 142 -31.48 -11.11 6.84
C LEU A 142 -32.29 -11.30 5.54
N ALA A 143 -33.35 -10.48 5.36
CA ALA A 143 -34.13 -10.44 4.13
C ALA A 143 -33.26 -10.05 2.92
N PRO A 144 -33.60 -10.48 1.70
CA PRO A 144 -33.00 -9.93 0.49
C PRO A 144 -33.19 -8.41 0.47
N VAL A 145 -32.11 -7.70 0.17
CA VAL A 145 -32.12 -6.24 0.05
C VAL A 145 -31.87 -5.88 -1.41
N TYR A 146 -32.67 -4.96 -1.92
CA TYR A 146 -32.43 -4.39 -3.24
C TYR A 146 -31.22 -3.44 -3.20
N ALA A 147 -30.27 -3.60 -4.12
CA ALA A 147 -29.15 -2.70 -4.27
C ALA A 147 -29.53 -1.48 -5.11
N PRO A 148 -29.59 -0.27 -4.53
CA PRO A 148 -29.82 0.95 -5.29
C PRO A 148 -28.76 1.16 -6.38
N LYS A 149 -29.04 2.04 -7.35
CA LYS A 149 -28.10 2.32 -8.45
C LYS A 149 -26.71 2.72 -7.91
N GLY A 150 -25.66 2.13 -8.47
CA GLY A 150 -24.28 2.40 -8.06
C GLY A 150 -23.87 1.73 -6.74
N THR A 151 -24.61 0.72 -6.31
CA THR A 151 -24.39 0.04 -5.01
C THR A 151 -24.06 -1.44 -5.21
N ILE A 152 -23.11 -1.95 -4.41
CA ILE A 152 -22.91 -3.38 -4.18
C ILE A 152 -23.15 -3.69 -2.70
N ILE A 153 -23.94 -4.73 -2.44
CA ILE A 153 -24.23 -5.23 -1.09
C ILE A 153 -23.73 -6.66 -1.01
N ALA A 154 -22.78 -6.93 -0.13
CA ALA A 154 -22.19 -8.24 0.09
C ALA A 154 -22.57 -8.77 1.48
N PHE A 155 -23.04 -10.00 1.51
CA PHE A 155 -23.45 -10.72 2.73
C PHE A 155 -22.51 -11.89 2.98
N SER A 156 -22.15 -12.12 4.22
CA SER A 156 -21.31 -13.25 4.61
C SER A 156 -21.96 -14.62 4.41
N THR A 157 -23.30 -14.67 4.28
CA THR A 157 -24.07 -15.93 4.08
C THR A 157 -25.17 -15.78 3.04
N SER A 158 -25.51 -16.90 2.40
CA SER A 158 -26.74 -17.03 1.60
C SER A 158 -27.97 -16.95 2.47
N PRO A 159 -29.16 -16.63 1.91
CA PRO A 159 -30.44 -16.66 2.64
C PRO A 159 -30.64 -18.01 3.33
N GLY A 160 -30.91 -18.00 4.65
CA GLY A 160 -31.14 -19.21 5.45
C GLY A 160 -29.92 -19.94 5.97
N GLU A 161 -28.70 -19.42 5.73
CA GLU A 161 -27.45 -20.02 6.26
C GLU A 161 -26.90 -19.23 7.48
N VAL A 162 -26.11 -19.93 8.31
CA VAL A 162 -25.49 -19.39 9.53
C VAL A 162 -24.05 -19.00 9.22
N ALA A 163 -23.64 -17.80 9.63
CA ALA A 163 -22.25 -17.40 9.59
C ALA A 163 -21.42 -18.12 10.68
N SER A 164 -20.20 -18.48 10.35
CA SER A 164 -19.24 -19.06 11.29
C SER A 164 -18.36 -17.95 11.88
N ASP A 165 -18.30 -17.86 13.20
CA ASP A 165 -17.43 -16.89 13.92
C ASP A 165 -15.93 -17.21 13.74
N GLY A 166 -15.61 -18.29 13.03
CA GLY A 166 -14.20 -18.66 12.76
C GLY A 166 -13.47 -19.26 13.97
N ALA A 167 -12.32 -19.87 13.69
CA ALA A 167 -11.48 -20.49 14.73
C ALA A 167 -10.23 -19.67 15.06
N LYS A 168 -9.95 -18.62 14.27
CA LYS A 168 -8.76 -17.77 14.36
C LYS A 168 -9.11 -16.38 14.89
N ARG A 169 -8.30 -15.37 14.53
CA ARG A 169 -8.46 -13.97 14.92
C ARG A 169 -9.73 -13.33 14.31
N ASN A 170 -10.08 -13.72 13.08
CA ASN A 170 -11.18 -13.15 12.32
C ASN A 170 -12.30 -14.18 12.13
N GLY A 171 -13.52 -13.68 11.88
CA GLY A 171 -14.62 -14.45 11.35
C GLY A 171 -14.27 -15.06 9.99
N ALA A 172 -14.87 -16.21 9.64
CA ALA A 172 -14.52 -16.94 8.42
C ALA A 172 -14.68 -16.08 7.14
N TYR A 173 -15.71 -15.25 7.08
CA TYR A 173 -15.94 -14.37 5.93
C TYR A 173 -14.93 -13.24 5.88
N THR A 174 -14.69 -12.54 6.98
CA THR A 174 -13.71 -11.46 7.02
C THR A 174 -12.29 -11.97 6.80
N GLU A 175 -11.91 -13.18 7.29
CA GLU A 175 -10.64 -13.84 6.94
C GLU A 175 -10.51 -13.99 5.41
N ALA A 176 -11.53 -14.51 4.74
CA ALA A 176 -11.56 -14.67 3.29
C ALA A 176 -11.52 -13.32 2.55
N LEU A 177 -12.23 -12.30 3.06
CA LEU A 177 -12.26 -10.96 2.48
C LEU A 177 -10.87 -10.29 2.55
N LEU A 178 -10.23 -10.30 3.71
CA LEU A 178 -8.89 -9.73 3.92
C LEU A 178 -7.82 -10.41 3.05
N GLN A 179 -7.98 -11.70 2.75
CA GLN A 179 -7.09 -12.44 1.85
C GLN A 179 -7.13 -11.88 0.41
N HIS A 180 -8.29 -11.42 -0.06
CA HIS A 180 -8.49 -11.06 -1.47
C HIS A 180 -8.62 -9.55 -1.73
N ILE A 181 -9.04 -8.75 -0.76
CA ILE A 181 -9.28 -7.30 -0.93
C ILE A 181 -8.02 -6.53 -1.33
N ALA A 182 -6.83 -7.02 -0.94
CA ALA A 182 -5.54 -6.42 -1.29
C ALA A 182 -4.98 -6.88 -2.65
N THR A 183 -5.69 -7.77 -3.37
CA THR A 183 -5.24 -8.21 -4.70
C THR A 183 -5.28 -7.03 -5.67
N PRO A 184 -4.14 -6.66 -6.32
CA PRO A 184 -4.11 -5.56 -7.25
C PRO A 184 -4.98 -5.80 -8.49
N ASP A 185 -5.57 -4.75 -9.03
CA ASP A 185 -6.30 -4.71 -10.31
C ASP A 185 -7.41 -5.75 -10.45
N ILE A 186 -8.00 -6.17 -9.34
CA ILE A 186 -9.16 -7.06 -9.36
C ILE A 186 -10.44 -6.23 -9.22
N LEU A 187 -11.38 -6.43 -10.14
CA LEU A 187 -12.73 -5.87 -10.02
C LEU A 187 -13.40 -6.34 -8.74
N ILE A 188 -14.16 -5.46 -8.10
CA ILE A 188 -14.82 -5.78 -6.83
C ILE A 188 -15.71 -7.03 -6.92
N GLU A 189 -16.43 -7.23 -8.03
CA GLU A 189 -17.24 -8.41 -8.28
C GLU A 189 -16.40 -9.69 -8.37
N ASP A 190 -15.26 -9.64 -9.05
CA ASP A 190 -14.35 -10.78 -9.16
C ASP A 190 -13.62 -11.05 -7.83
N MET A 191 -13.33 -10.00 -7.06
CA MET A 191 -12.81 -10.12 -5.71
C MET A 191 -13.81 -10.88 -4.82
N PHE A 192 -15.09 -10.52 -4.83
CA PHE A 192 -16.11 -11.23 -4.06
C PHE A 192 -16.33 -12.69 -4.52
N LYS A 193 -16.19 -12.99 -5.83
CA LYS A 193 -16.18 -14.39 -6.31
C LYS A 193 -15.04 -15.20 -5.69
N ARG A 194 -13.85 -14.61 -5.56
CA ARG A 194 -12.71 -15.26 -4.88
C ARG A 194 -12.96 -15.44 -3.39
N VAL A 195 -13.53 -14.41 -2.73
CA VAL A 195 -13.94 -14.48 -1.31
C VAL A 195 -14.89 -15.65 -1.11
N ARG A 196 -15.94 -15.79 -1.94
CA ARG A 196 -16.90 -16.89 -1.90
C ARG A 196 -16.24 -18.25 -2.00
N ASN A 197 -15.32 -18.43 -2.95
CA ASN A 197 -14.59 -19.67 -3.13
C ASN A 197 -13.73 -20.02 -1.90
N SER A 198 -12.98 -19.05 -1.38
CA SER A 198 -12.16 -19.24 -0.18
C SER A 198 -13.00 -19.54 1.06
N LEU A 199 -14.11 -18.82 1.23
CA LEU A 199 -15.07 -19.05 2.33
C LEU A 199 -15.66 -20.46 2.28
N THR A 200 -16.06 -20.92 1.09
CA THR A 200 -16.59 -22.28 0.89
C THR A 200 -15.56 -23.34 1.30
N VAL A 201 -14.28 -23.13 0.96
CA VAL A 201 -13.19 -24.03 1.35
C VAL A 201 -12.94 -23.98 2.86
N LEU A 202 -12.82 -22.76 3.43
CA LEU A 202 -12.59 -22.57 4.88
C LEU A 202 -13.68 -23.20 5.75
N THR A 203 -14.92 -23.11 5.30
CA THR A 203 -16.09 -23.63 6.05
C THR A 203 -16.49 -25.05 5.65
N LYS A 204 -15.76 -25.69 4.75
CA LYS A 204 -16.07 -27.03 4.20
C LYS A 204 -17.48 -27.10 3.60
N GLY A 205 -17.85 -26.06 2.83
CA GLY A 205 -19.14 -25.95 2.16
C GLY A 205 -20.32 -25.56 3.06
N ARG A 206 -20.09 -25.18 4.32
CA ARG A 206 -21.17 -24.82 5.26
C ARG A 206 -21.63 -23.37 5.17
N GLN A 207 -20.87 -22.52 4.49
CA GLN A 207 -21.17 -21.08 4.36
C GLN A 207 -20.82 -20.62 2.93
N THR A 208 -21.74 -19.90 2.32
CA THR A 208 -21.58 -19.33 0.98
C THR A 208 -21.97 -17.86 1.03
N SER A 209 -21.07 -16.96 0.63
CA SER A 209 -21.37 -15.52 0.54
C SER A 209 -22.28 -15.20 -0.63
N TRP A 210 -22.98 -14.09 -0.54
CA TRP A 210 -23.92 -13.63 -1.55
C TRP A 210 -23.78 -12.14 -1.81
N GLU A 211 -23.83 -11.71 -3.07
CA GLU A 211 -23.75 -10.30 -3.44
C GLU A 211 -24.92 -9.90 -4.34
N HIS A 212 -25.38 -8.65 -4.13
CA HIS A 212 -26.25 -7.92 -5.04
C HIS A 212 -25.50 -6.69 -5.55
N THR A 213 -25.40 -6.53 -6.86
CA THR A 213 -24.70 -5.38 -7.47
C THR A 213 -25.57 -4.68 -8.49
N SER A 214 -25.53 -3.36 -8.46
CA SER A 214 -26.06 -2.43 -9.46
C SER A 214 -24.98 -1.44 -9.89
N LEU A 215 -23.71 -1.79 -9.69
CA LEU A 215 -22.58 -0.98 -10.12
C LEU A 215 -22.62 -0.81 -11.64
N SER A 216 -22.42 0.41 -12.11
CA SER A 216 -22.36 0.73 -13.54
C SER A 216 -20.93 1.07 -14.01
N GLY A 217 -19.99 1.13 -13.09
CA GLY A 217 -18.57 1.37 -13.36
C GLY A 217 -17.69 0.39 -12.61
N ASP A 218 -16.47 0.24 -13.08
CA ASP A 218 -15.46 -0.62 -12.47
C ASP A 218 -14.98 -0.01 -11.15
N PHE A 219 -14.88 -0.84 -10.12
CA PHE A 219 -14.28 -0.46 -8.84
C PHE A 219 -13.20 -1.46 -8.41
N PHE A 220 -12.07 -0.90 -7.94
CA PHE A 220 -10.91 -1.64 -7.46
C PHE A 220 -10.52 -1.12 -6.09
N PHE A 221 -10.39 -1.98 -5.09
CA PHE A 221 -9.85 -1.57 -3.77
C PHE A 221 -8.37 -1.21 -3.84
N ASN A 222 -7.63 -1.96 -4.65
CA ASN A 222 -6.19 -1.81 -4.82
C ASN A 222 -5.87 -1.72 -6.31
N LEU A 223 -5.51 -0.54 -6.78
CA LEU A 223 -4.99 -0.37 -8.13
C LEU A 223 -3.48 -0.54 -8.11
N SER A 224 -2.94 -1.36 -9.01
CA SER A 224 -1.50 -1.39 -9.24
C SER A 224 -1.05 -0.03 -9.75
N LEU A 225 0.21 0.31 -9.50
CA LEU A 225 0.81 1.54 -10.02
C LEU A 225 0.67 1.67 -11.54
N GLY A 226 0.71 0.54 -12.27
CA GLY A 226 0.49 0.53 -13.72
C GLY A 226 -0.86 1.11 -14.13
N SER A 227 -1.91 0.73 -13.42
CA SER A 227 -3.27 1.22 -13.68
C SER A 227 -3.49 2.66 -13.19
N SER A 228 -2.76 3.10 -12.16
CA SER A 228 -2.89 4.46 -11.61
C SER A 228 -2.03 5.49 -12.33
N ILE A 229 -0.89 5.10 -12.91
CA ILE A 229 0.04 6.02 -13.59
C ILE A 229 -0.44 6.35 -15.01
N GLY A 230 -1.07 5.40 -15.71
CA GLY A 230 -1.64 5.61 -17.05
C GLY A 230 -0.66 5.97 -18.18
N ILE A 231 0.64 6.14 -17.86
CA ILE A 231 1.69 6.53 -18.83
C ILE A 231 2.33 5.28 -19.46
N TYR A 232 2.54 4.22 -18.67
CA TYR A 232 3.11 2.96 -19.10
C TYR A 232 2.11 1.82 -18.90
N SER A 233 2.20 0.77 -19.73
CA SER A 233 1.32 -0.40 -19.60
C SER A 233 1.57 -1.14 -18.28
N LYS A 234 0.59 -1.95 -17.89
CA LYS A 234 0.70 -2.82 -16.71
C LYS A 234 1.87 -3.81 -16.84
N GLU A 235 2.09 -4.31 -18.05
CA GLU A 235 3.17 -5.24 -18.38
C GLU A 235 4.54 -4.57 -18.25
N ALA A 236 4.67 -3.28 -18.60
CA ALA A 236 5.90 -2.52 -18.41
C ALA A 236 6.18 -2.21 -16.93
N ILE A 237 5.14 -1.82 -16.19
CA ILE A 237 5.22 -1.57 -14.74
C ILE A 237 5.53 -2.86 -13.98
N SER A 238 4.89 -3.97 -14.34
CA SER A 238 5.17 -5.31 -13.80
C SER A 238 6.11 -6.06 -14.74
N ASP A 239 7.39 -5.72 -14.71
CA ASP A 239 8.44 -6.21 -15.62
C ASP A 239 8.48 -7.76 -15.77
N GLU A 240 7.99 -8.51 -14.77
CA GLU A 240 7.84 -9.97 -14.88
C GLU A 240 6.74 -10.40 -15.86
N LEU A 241 5.77 -9.52 -16.16
CA LEU A 241 4.69 -9.79 -17.12
C LEU A 241 5.06 -9.35 -18.53
N PHE A 242 6.16 -8.60 -18.70
CA PHE A 242 6.58 -8.07 -19.99
C PHE A 242 7.00 -9.18 -20.94
N GLN A 243 6.29 -9.29 -22.06
CA GLN A 243 6.55 -10.33 -23.07
C GLN A 243 7.73 -9.96 -23.97
N ILE A 244 8.72 -10.85 -24.03
CA ILE A 244 9.90 -10.69 -24.88
C ILE A 244 9.61 -11.22 -26.28
N ASP A 245 9.72 -10.36 -27.29
CA ASP A 245 9.73 -10.73 -28.70
C ASP A 245 11.17 -10.83 -29.19
N ALA A 246 11.69 -12.04 -29.30
CA ALA A 246 13.08 -12.29 -29.67
C ALA A 246 13.46 -11.77 -31.08
N SER A 247 12.48 -11.43 -31.93
CA SER A 247 12.72 -10.85 -33.25
C SER A 247 13.11 -9.38 -33.21
N LYS A 248 12.82 -8.70 -32.07
CA LYS A 248 13.11 -7.27 -31.88
C LYS A 248 14.40 -7.09 -31.09
N LEU A 249 15.32 -6.27 -31.60
CA LEU A 249 16.64 -6.06 -31.02
C LEU A 249 16.59 -5.67 -29.55
N LEU A 250 15.82 -4.65 -29.18
CA LEU A 250 15.80 -4.13 -27.80
C LEU A 250 15.12 -5.11 -26.82
N HIS A 251 14.19 -5.95 -27.27
CA HIS A 251 13.65 -7.04 -26.45
C HIS A 251 14.72 -8.09 -26.15
N SER A 252 15.60 -8.41 -27.13
CA SER A 252 16.71 -9.33 -26.89
C SER A 252 17.75 -8.75 -25.94
N GLU A 253 17.93 -7.41 -25.95
CA GLU A 253 18.82 -6.74 -25.01
C GLU A 253 18.21 -6.68 -23.58
N ILE A 254 16.90 -6.49 -23.42
CA ILE A 254 16.22 -6.65 -22.14
C ILE A 254 16.42 -8.07 -21.59
N TYR A 255 16.24 -9.10 -22.43
CA TYR A 255 16.52 -10.48 -22.05
C TYR A 255 17.97 -10.69 -21.59
N SER A 256 18.94 -10.10 -22.31
CA SER A 256 20.36 -10.15 -21.98
C SER A 256 20.65 -9.49 -20.63
N LEU A 257 20.03 -8.34 -20.33
CA LEU A 257 20.17 -7.65 -19.05
C LEU A 257 19.56 -8.45 -17.87
N LYS A 258 18.47 -9.20 -18.10
CA LYS A 258 17.85 -10.08 -17.10
C LYS A 258 18.66 -11.34 -16.79
N SER A 259 19.69 -11.67 -17.56
CA SER A 259 20.46 -12.92 -17.42
C SER A 259 21.28 -13.05 -16.14
N HIS A 260 21.47 -11.97 -15.38
CA HIS A 260 22.36 -11.88 -14.22
C HIS A 260 23.83 -12.25 -14.53
N ASN A 261 24.20 -12.30 -15.80
CA ASN A 261 25.55 -12.57 -16.27
C ASN A 261 26.20 -11.28 -16.76
N TRP A 262 27.17 -10.78 -16.02
CA TRP A 262 27.81 -9.50 -16.30
C TRP A 262 28.53 -9.45 -17.67
N TYR A 263 29.03 -10.57 -18.19
CA TYR A 263 29.61 -10.64 -19.54
C TYR A 263 28.54 -10.34 -20.59
N THR A 264 27.38 -10.98 -20.49
CA THR A 264 26.25 -10.77 -21.41
C THR A 264 25.70 -9.35 -21.26
N GLN A 265 25.56 -8.89 -20.02
CA GLN A 265 25.04 -7.55 -19.72
C GLN A 265 25.93 -6.42 -20.26
N ASN A 266 27.26 -6.53 -20.14
CA ASN A 266 28.19 -5.50 -20.62
C ASN A 266 28.10 -5.29 -22.15
N VAL A 267 27.91 -6.35 -22.93
CA VAL A 267 27.76 -6.25 -24.38
C VAL A 267 26.58 -5.36 -24.79
N VAL A 268 25.51 -5.32 -23.99
CA VAL A 268 24.32 -4.51 -24.26
C VAL A 268 24.66 -3.03 -24.38
N ALA A 269 25.60 -2.52 -23.55
CA ALA A 269 25.96 -1.09 -23.55
C ALA A 269 26.39 -0.57 -24.94
N SER A 270 27.01 -1.41 -25.77
CA SER A 270 27.42 -1.07 -27.13
C SER A 270 26.28 -1.03 -28.14
N LYS A 271 25.18 -1.72 -27.85
CA LYS A 271 23.99 -1.82 -28.69
C LYS A 271 22.94 -0.74 -28.41
N LEU A 272 23.05 -0.04 -27.29
CA LEU A 272 22.19 1.09 -26.93
C LEU A 272 22.61 2.35 -27.71
N THR A 273 22.48 2.30 -29.03
CA THR A 273 22.78 3.40 -29.94
C THR A 273 21.57 4.31 -30.13
N VAL A 274 21.79 5.56 -30.52
CA VAL A 274 20.71 6.52 -30.82
C VAL A 274 19.73 5.96 -31.85
N ALA A 275 20.23 5.27 -32.92
CA ALA A 275 19.38 4.69 -33.95
C ALA A 275 18.48 3.60 -33.36
N ASN A 276 19.02 2.67 -32.58
CA ASN A 276 18.26 1.58 -32.00
C ASN A 276 17.22 2.07 -30.97
N LEU A 277 17.56 3.09 -30.21
CA LEU A 277 16.67 3.67 -29.19
C LEU A 277 15.54 4.49 -29.80
N ASN A 278 15.76 5.17 -30.93
CA ASN A 278 14.70 5.93 -31.61
C ASN A 278 13.64 5.05 -32.29
N ASP A 279 13.91 3.75 -32.45
CA ASP A 279 12.99 2.78 -33.06
C ASP A 279 12.23 1.95 -32.00
N CYS A 280 12.14 2.42 -30.76
CA CYS A 280 11.43 1.68 -29.73
C CYS A 280 10.23 2.45 -29.19
N ASP A 281 9.21 1.71 -28.73
CA ASP A 281 8.07 2.29 -28.03
C ASP A 281 8.41 2.64 -26.57
N ASP A 282 7.56 3.46 -25.94
CA ASP A 282 7.80 3.99 -24.61
C ASP A 282 7.84 2.88 -23.54
N ASP A 283 7.04 1.82 -23.68
CA ASP A 283 7.02 0.69 -22.76
C ASP A 283 8.31 -0.13 -22.82
N VAL A 284 8.81 -0.40 -24.03
CA VAL A 284 10.09 -1.08 -24.23
C VAL A 284 11.23 -0.24 -23.65
N ALA A 285 11.23 1.07 -23.88
CA ALA A 285 12.22 1.99 -23.32
C ALA A 285 12.18 2.01 -21.78
N PHE A 286 10.99 2.03 -21.19
CA PHE A 286 10.81 1.99 -19.73
C PHE A 286 11.36 0.68 -19.13
N VAL A 287 10.98 -0.46 -19.68
CA VAL A 287 11.45 -1.78 -19.23
C VAL A 287 12.96 -1.92 -19.43
N LEU A 288 13.49 -1.40 -20.53
CA LEU A 288 14.93 -1.36 -20.80
C LEU A 288 15.65 -0.52 -19.72
N GLY A 289 15.12 0.66 -19.38
CA GLY A 289 15.63 1.53 -18.30
C GLY A 289 15.67 0.82 -16.95
N ARG A 290 14.61 0.10 -16.58
CA ARG A 290 14.57 -0.73 -15.37
C ARG A 290 15.72 -1.74 -15.33
N ASN A 291 15.91 -2.47 -16.43
CA ASN A 291 16.91 -3.53 -16.51
C ASN A 291 18.34 -3.00 -16.63
N ILE A 292 18.56 -1.82 -17.23
CA ILE A 292 19.84 -1.08 -17.18
C ILE A 292 20.20 -0.80 -15.73
N TYR A 293 19.29 -0.22 -14.95
CA TYR A 293 19.55 0.08 -13.54
C TYR A 293 19.82 -1.19 -12.73
N GLN A 294 19.01 -2.24 -12.92
CA GLN A 294 19.19 -3.53 -12.28
C GLN A 294 20.57 -4.12 -12.54
N ALA A 295 21.04 -4.15 -13.80
CA ALA A 295 22.33 -4.68 -14.19
C ALA A 295 23.50 -3.84 -13.63
N ALA A 296 23.35 -2.51 -13.62
CA ALA A 296 24.34 -1.59 -13.07
C ALA A 296 24.53 -1.73 -11.56
N CYS A 297 23.48 -2.14 -10.82
CA CYS A 297 23.59 -2.46 -9.39
C CYS A 297 24.40 -3.73 -9.11
N GLY A 298 24.60 -4.59 -10.11
CA GLY A 298 25.47 -5.76 -10.07
C GLY A 298 26.91 -5.43 -10.50
N SER A 299 27.54 -6.39 -11.18
CA SER A 299 28.95 -6.30 -11.61
C SER A 299 29.13 -5.82 -13.06
N ALA A 300 28.09 -5.38 -13.75
CA ALA A 300 28.11 -4.93 -15.14
C ALA A 300 28.71 -3.51 -15.25
N ARG A 301 30.03 -3.44 -15.43
CA ARG A 301 30.77 -2.15 -15.43
C ARG A 301 30.40 -1.25 -16.60
N ASP A 302 30.21 -1.80 -17.81
CA ASP A 302 29.89 -1.01 -18.99
C ASP A 302 28.47 -0.44 -18.91
N ILE A 303 27.55 -1.18 -18.31
CA ILE A 303 26.21 -0.68 -18.02
C ILE A 303 26.24 0.39 -16.93
N SER A 304 27.09 0.22 -15.90
CA SER A 304 27.30 1.27 -14.89
C SER A 304 27.89 2.55 -15.52
N SER A 305 28.84 2.41 -16.44
CA SER A 305 29.40 3.53 -17.21
C SER A 305 28.35 4.15 -18.15
N TYR A 306 27.43 3.35 -18.71
CA TYR A 306 26.32 3.88 -19.49
C TYR A 306 25.43 4.82 -18.68
N ILE A 307 25.09 4.46 -17.44
CA ILE A 307 24.34 5.36 -16.54
C ILE A 307 25.12 6.64 -16.29
N GLN A 308 26.40 6.56 -15.95
CA GLN A 308 27.22 7.76 -15.67
C GLN A 308 27.26 8.75 -16.84
N ASN A 309 27.25 8.24 -18.07
CA ASN A 309 27.31 9.02 -19.31
C ASN A 309 25.95 9.07 -20.04
N PHE A 310 24.85 8.81 -19.34
CA PHE A 310 23.51 8.69 -19.94
C PHE A 310 23.11 9.94 -20.72
N ARG A 311 23.40 11.12 -20.18
CA ARG A 311 23.05 12.39 -20.80
C ARG A 311 23.69 12.53 -22.19
N GLU A 312 24.97 12.27 -22.31
CA GLU A 312 25.75 12.38 -23.55
C GLU A 312 25.39 11.27 -24.53
N ARG A 313 25.24 10.04 -24.03
CA ARG A 313 24.90 8.87 -24.85
C ARG A 313 23.50 8.92 -25.44
N THR A 314 22.60 9.66 -24.80
CA THR A 314 21.21 9.80 -25.26
C THR A 314 20.89 11.18 -25.84
N ALA A 315 21.89 12.03 -26.08
CA ALA A 315 21.67 13.41 -26.58
C ALA A 315 20.92 13.47 -27.91
N GLY A 316 21.07 12.45 -28.78
CA GLY A 316 20.36 12.34 -30.06
C GLY A 316 19.10 11.48 -30.04
N VAL A 317 18.72 10.94 -28.88
CA VAL A 317 17.51 10.12 -28.72
C VAL A 317 16.30 11.06 -28.58
N ASN A 318 15.16 10.67 -29.18
CA ASN A 318 13.93 11.45 -29.06
C ASN A 318 13.51 11.60 -27.59
N GLY A 319 12.83 12.72 -27.28
CA GLY A 319 12.55 13.10 -25.89
C GLY A 319 11.69 12.10 -25.14
N LYS A 320 10.72 11.45 -25.80
CA LYS A 320 9.83 10.47 -25.18
C LYS A 320 10.60 9.21 -24.76
N THR A 321 11.33 8.60 -25.67
CA THR A 321 12.17 7.42 -25.39
C THR A 321 13.22 7.70 -24.33
N ARG A 322 13.87 8.87 -24.40
CA ARG A 322 14.85 9.31 -23.41
C ARG A 322 14.25 9.45 -22.01
N LYS A 323 13.05 10.04 -21.95
CA LYS A 323 12.26 10.14 -20.73
C LYS A 323 11.91 8.74 -20.20
N ALA A 324 11.35 7.87 -21.03
CA ALA A 324 10.93 6.53 -20.63
C ALA A 324 12.10 5.68 -20.09
N LEU A 325 13.28 5.78 -20.70
CA LEU A 325 14.51 5.15 -20.19
C LEU A 325 14.85 5.62 -18.77
N LEU A 326 14.82 6.92 -18.52
CA LEU A 326 15.13 7.49 -17.20
C LEU A 326 14.02 7.17 -16.19
N ASP A 327 12.76 7.25 -16.58
CA ASP A 327 11.62 6.85 -15.74
C ASP A 327 11.76 5.40 -15.27
N GLY A 328 12.15 4.49 -16.18
CA GLY A 328 12.41 3.09 -15.87
C GLY A 328 13.56 2.91 -14.86
N MET A 329 14.68 3.64 -15.04
CA MET A 329 15.79 3.61 -14.07
C MET A 329 15.36 4.12 -12.69
N LEU A 330 14.66 5.25 -12.64
CA LEU A 330 14.14 5.83 -11.40
C LEU A 330 13.14 4.88 -10.72
N PHE A 331 12.26 4.27 -11.50
CA PHE A 331 11.25 3.33 -11.00
C PHE A 331 11.89 2.08 -10.37
N GLU A 332 12.92 1.51 -11.00
CA GLU A 332 13.59 0.30 -10.50
C GLU A 332 14.30 0.51 -9.15
N ILE A 333 14.63 1.74 -8.76
CA ILE A 333 15.16 2.05 -7.42
C ILE A 333 14.16 1.64 -6.35
N PHE A 334 12.88 1.97 -6.56
CA PHE A 334 11.83 1.92 -5.55
C PHE A 334 10.90 0.71 -5.70
N PHE A 335 10.73 0.16 -6.91
CA PHE A 335 9.72 -0.87 -7.20
C PHE A 335 10.34 -2.18 -7.68
N ASN A 336 9.73 -3.30 -7.26
CA ASN A 336 10.17 -4.65 -7.63
C ASN A 336 9.62 -5.07 -9.03
N SER A 337 9.93 -6.30 -9.48
CA SER A 337 9.48 -6.83 -10.77
C SER A 337 7.95 -6.94 -10.92
N LYS A 338 7.22 -6.93 -9.80
CA LYS A 338 5.75 -6.92 -9.78
C LYS A 338 5.16 -5.51 -9.78
N GLY A 339 5.98 -4.46 -9.84
CA GLY A 339 5.52 -3.08 -9.73
C GLY A 339 5.11 -2.67 -8.32
N GLN A 340 5.51 -3.41 -7.28
CA GLN A 340 5.21 -3.11 -5.89
C GLN A 340 6.38 -2.37 -5.23
N LEU A 341 6.08 -1.47 -4.30
CA LEU A 341 7.10 -0.78 -3.54
C LEU A 341 7.99 -1.81 -2.80
N ARG A 342 9.31 -1.63 -2.90
CA ARG A 342 10.28 -2.51 -2.23
C ARG A 342 10.30 -2.25 -0.73
N ASP A 343 10.50 -3.29 0.06
CA ASP A 343 10.83 -3.15 1.47
C ASP A 343 12.24 -2.57 1.64
N ASN A 344 13.19 -3.03 0.83
CA ASN A 344 14.56 -2.52 0.75
C ASN A 344 14.82 -1.93 -0.64
N PHE A 345 15.04 -0.62 -0.70
CA PHE A 345 15.29 0.10 -1.94
C PHE A 345 16.68 -0.23 -2.53
N LYS A 346 16.79 -0.18 -3.87
CA LYS A 346 18.08 -0.39 -4.56
C LYS A 346 18.86 0.92 -4.64
N THR A 347 19.73 1.19 -3.69
CA THR A 347 20.40 2.49 -3.55
C THR A 347 21.80 2.57 -4.13
N SER A 348 22.42 1.44 -4.53
CA SER A 348 23.83 1.39 -4.94
C SER A 348 24.20 2.30 -6.12
N LYS A 349 23.25 2.71 -6.96
CA LYS A 349 23.40 3.67 -8.06
C LYS A 349 22.45 4.86 -7.93
N PHE A 350 21.85 5.05 -6.76
CA PHE A 350 20.89 6.11 -6.47
C PHE A 350 21.45 7.49 -6.87
N ASN A 351 22.56 7.89 -6.31
CA ASN A 351 23.16 9.18 -6.60
C ASN A 351 23.58 9.35 -8.07
N SER A 352 24.00 8.26 -8.74
CA SER A 352 24.38 8.32 -10.16
C SER A 352 23.20 8.67 -11.07
N VAL A 353 22.00 8.18 -10.75
CA VAL A 353 20.79 8.50 -11.51
C VAL A 353 20.20 9.83 -11.08
N PHE A 354 20.18 10.13 -9.77
CA PHE A 354 19.65 11.40 -9.27
C PHE A 354 20.53 12.61 -9.61
N GLU A 355 21.78 12.43 -10.04
CA GLU A 355 22.63 13.51 -10.55
C GLU A 355 21.97 14.21 -11.76
N PHE A 356 21.17 13.50 -12.55
CA PHE A 356 20.43 14.07 -13.69
C PHE A 356 19.35 15.08 -13.28
N GLN A 357 18.92 15.10 -12.02
CA GLN A 357 17.98 16.10 -11.51
C GLN A 357 18.51 17.55 -11.60
N LYS A 358 19.80 17.73 -11.75
CA LYS A 358 20.44 19.04 -11.95
C LYS A 358 20.12 19.65 -13.33
N PHE A 359 19.64 18.83 -14.28
CA PHE A 359 19.42 19.26 -15.66
C PHE A 359 17.93 19.35 -15.96
N SER A 360 17.48 20.55 -16.38
CA SER A 360 16.05 20.84 -16.63
C SER A 360 15.40 19.92 -17.67
N GLU A 361 16.18 19.38 -18.59
CA GLU A 361 15.72 18.45 -19.63
C GLU A 361 15.19 17.13 -19.08
N PHE A 362 15.42 16.80 -17.80
CA PHE A 362 14.95 15.60 -17.12
C PHE A 362 13.87 15.88 -16.06
N ASN A 363 13.42 17.13 -15.93
CA ASN A 363 12.43 17.52 -14.91
C ASN A 363 11.15 16.65 -14.95
N GLU A 364 10.68 16.26 -16.14
CA GLU A 364 9.49 15.43 -16.29
C GLU A 364 9.66 14.03 -15.68
N SER A 365 10.86 13.43 -15.80
CA SER A 365 11.14 12.13 -15.18
C SER A 365 11.19 12.22 -13.65
N PHE A 366 11.74 13.30 -13.11
CA PHE A 366 11.75 13.51 -11.66
C PHE A 366 10.37 13.90 -11.12
N ALA A 367 9.55 14.61 -11.88
CA ALA A 367 8.13 14.83 -11.57
C ALA A 367 7.39 13.49 -11.55
N PHE A 368 7.54 12.67 -12.60
CA PHE A 368 6.95 11.34 -12.67
C PHE A 368 7.24 10.51 -11.41
N ILE A 369 8.52 10.33 -11.04
CA ILE A 369 8.85 9.49 -9.89
C ILE A 369 8.38 10.10 -8.57
N SER A 370 8.41 11.44 -8.41
CA SER A 370 7.93 12.08 -7.20
C SER A 370 6.42 11.97 -7.03
N ASP A 371 5.66 12.01 -8.12
CA ASP A 371 4.21 11.84 -8.10
C ASP A 371 3.84 10.40 -7.72
N VAL A 372 4.51 9.42 -8.32
CA VAL A 372 4.36 8.00 -7.98
C VAL A 372 4.66 7.74 -6.50
N LEU A 373 5.75 8.31 -5.97
CA LEU A 373 6.16 8.12 -4.58
C LEU A 373 5.33 8.93 -3.57
N SER A 374 4.56 9.91 -4.01
CA SER A 374 3.72 10.74 -3.13
C SER A 374 2.67 9.92 -2.38
N THR A 375 2.19 8.83 -2.97
CA THR A 375 1.30 7.86 -2.33
C THR A 375 1.94 7.17 -1.11
N TYR A 376 3.27 7.10 -1.08
CA TYR A 376 4.07 6.44 -0.05
C TYR A 376 4.89 7.44 0.79
N GLN A 377 4.41 8.69 0.94
CA GLN A 377 5.16 9.78 1.58
C GLN A 377 5.66 9.44 3.00
N ASN A 378 4.94 8.59 3.73
CA ASN A 378 5.31 8.13 5.07
C ASN A 378 6.58 7.26 5.10
N ARG A 379 7.04 6.75 3.95
CA ARG A 379 8.27 5.95 3.80
C ARG A 379 9.52 6.82 3.57
N PHE A 380 9.40 8.14 3.47
CA PHE A 380 10.49 9.06 3.11
C PHE A 380 10.58 10.24 4.09
N TYR A 381 11.79 10.72 4.38
CA TYR A 381 12.02 12.00 5.06
C TYR A 381 11.68 13.17 4.14
N ALA A 382 12.02 13.04 2.86
CA ALA A 382 11.60 13.91 1.78
C ALA A 382 11.32 13.05 0.55
N ILE A 383 10.22 13.32 -0.17
CA ILE A 383 9.85 12.52 -1.36
C ILE A 383 10.94 12.68 -2.41
N PRO A 384 11.60 11.57 -2.85
CA PRO A 384 12.62 11.62 -3.90
C PRO A 384 12.04 12.20 -5.21
N GLY A 385 12.86 12.96 -5.93
CA GLY A 385 12.44 13.64 -7.17
C GLY A 385 11.90 15.05 -6.98
N LYS A 386 11.37 15.41 -5.80
CA LYS A 386 11.00 16.80 -5.51
C LYS A 386 12.23 17.70 -5.43
N ASN A 387 12.10 18.90 -5.97
CA ASN A 387 13.19 19.88 -5.99
C ASN A 387 13.27 20.66 -4.67
N ARG A 388 13.68 19.97 -3.58
CA ARG A 388 13.79 20.54 -2.24
C ARG A 388 15.16 20.24 -1.66
N GLU A 389 15.83 21.24 -1.11
CA GLU A 389 17.03 21.05 -0.28
C GLU A 389 16.64 20.57 1.11
N VAL A 390 17.41 19.67 1.67
CA VAL A 390 17.21 19.07 2.99
C VAL A 390 18.47 19.22 3.81
N SER A 391 18.31 19.76 5.02
CA SER A 391 19.43 19.89 5.97
C SER A 391 19.39 18.73 6.96
N ILE A 392 20.58 18.17 7.22
CA ILE A 392 20.83 17.17 8.26
C ILE A 392 21.97 17.69 9.12
N ASP A 393 21.79 17.68 10.43
CA ASP A 393 22.80 18.12 11.39
C ASP A 393 23.47 16.89 12.02
N ILE A 394 24.80 16.89 12.12
CA ILE A 394 25.60 15.81 12.71
C ILE A 394 26.25 16.31 13.99
N GLU A 395 25.95 15.64 15.08
CA GLU A 395 26.58 15.83 16.37
C GLU A 395 27.62 14.71 16.60
N ALA A 396 28.83 15.09 17.00
CA ALA A 396 29.85 14.14 17.42
C ALA A 396 30.57 14.65 18.68
N LYS A 397 31.13 13.72 19.44
CA LYS A 397 31.99 14.00 20.59
C LYS A 397 33.41 13.60 20.30
N GLU A 398 34.32 14.52 20.49
CA GLU A 398 35.75 14.23 20.39
C GLU A 398 36.18 13.31 21.54
N ASN A 399 36.94 12.26 21.22
CA ASN A 399 37.53 11.36 22.24
C ASN A 399 38.97 11.83 22.58
N ASP A 400 39.56 11.17 23.59
CA ASP A 400 40.93 11.51 24.07
C ASP A 400 42.04 11.35 23.00
N LYS A 401 41.70 10.74 21.84
CA LYS A 401 42.62 10.54 20.70
C LYS A 401 42.40 11.56 19.58
N GLY A 402 41.52 12.55 19.75
CA GLY A 402 41.16 13.50 18.73
C GLY A 402 40.28 12.93 17.62
N GLU A 403 39.56 11.78 17.86
CA GLU A 403 38.62 11.21 16.90
C GLU A 403 37.18 11.59 17.26
N PHE A 404 36.40 11.89 16.24
CA PHE A 404 34.99 12.32 16.41
C PHE A 404 34.02 11.13 16.43
N LYS A 405 33.46 10.82 17.59
CA LYS A 405 32.41 9.80 17.74
C LYS A 405 31.05 10.41 17.46
N VAL A 406 30.39 9.96 16.40
CA VAL A 406 29.04 10.40 16.05
C VAL A 406 28.06 10.01 17.17
N ALA A 407 27.43 11.02 17.75
CA ALA A 407 26.46 10.90 18.85
C ALA A 407 25.01 10.94 18.32
N GLY A 408 24.78 11.64 17.21
CA GLY A 408 23.46 11.76 16.61
C GLY A 408 23.52 12.31 15.18
N VAL A 409 22.48 11.99 14.43
CA VAL A 409 22.17 12.52 13.10
C VAL A 409 20.76 13.06 13.16
N TYR A 410 20.57 14.34 12.90
CA TYR A 410 19.29 15.02 13.16
C TYR A 410 18.64 15.51 11.87
N PHE A 411 17.38 15.14 11.69
CA PHE A 411 16.49 15.66 10.66
C PHE A 411 15.34 16.42 11.33
N SER A 412 15.17 17.70 11.01
CA SER A 412 14.16 18.57 11.62
C SER A 412 14.18 18.53 13.15
N GLY A 413 15.36 18.44 13.76
CA GLY A 413 15.54 18.38 15.22
C GLY A 413 15.36 17.02 15.87
N PHE A 414 14.99 15.98 15.11
CA PHE A 414 14.82 14.61 15.63
C PHE A 414 16.07 13.77 15.28
N ASN A 415 16.59 13.06 16.27
CA ASN A 415 17.69 12.11 16.04
C ASN A 415 17.16 10.90 15.26
N ILE A 416 17.68 10.72 14.05
CA ILE A 416 17.30 9.63 13.14
C ILE A 416 18.31 8.49 13.13
N LEU A 417 19.46 8.63 13.82
CA LEU A 417 20.45 7.56 13.96
C LEU A 417 19.93 6.52 14.96
N ARG A 418 19.71 5.31 14.50
CA ARG A 418 19.14 4.22 15.29
C ARG A 418 19.76 2.87 14.96
N PRO A 419 19.68 1.88 15.87
CA PRO A 419 20.08 0.51 15.55
C PRO A 419 19.36 0.00 14.31
N ASP A 420 20.09 -0.71 13.46
CA ASP A 420 19.52 -1.37 12.28
C ASP A 420 19.05 -2.78 12.68
N GLU A 421 17.74 -3.00 12.64
CA GLU A 421 17.11 -4.29 13.02
C GLU A 421 17.59 -5.48 12.17
N ARG A 422 18.15 -5.21 10.97
CA ARG A 422 18.70 -6.24 10.08
C ARG A 422 20.03 -6.80 10.56
N PHE A 423 20.72 -6.05 11.43
CA PHE A 423 21.98 -6.49 12.04
C PHE A 423 21.68 -6.90 13.49
N PRO A 424 21.71 -8.21 13.81
CA PRO A 424 21.62 -8.64 15.20
C PRO A 424 22.76 -7.98 15.98
N HIS A 425 22.41 -7.23 17.03
CA HIS A 425 23.41 -6.60 17.88
C HIS A 425 24.27 -7.72 18.49
N TYR A 426 25.47 -7.88 17.99
CA TYR A 426 26.55 -8.51 18.73
C TYR A 426 27.02 -7.52 19.81
N GLY A 427 26.11 -7.08 20.66
CA GLY A 427 26.41 -6.41 21.90
C GLY A 427 26.58 -7.49 22.95
N ASP A 428 27.81 -7.90 23.16
CA ASP A 428 28.13 -8.39 24.46
C ASP A 428 28.03 -7.20 25.44
N SER A 429 27.96 -7.49 26.72
CA SER A 429 27.68 -6.58 27.84
C SER A 429 28.65 -5.40 28.01
N THR A 430 29.42 -4.99 27.00
CA THR A 430 30.56 -4.07 27.11
C THR A 430 30.45 -2.78 26.27
N GLY A 431 29.42 -2.58 25.43
CA GLY A 431 29.19 -1.27 24.80
C GLY A 431 29.05 -1.31 23.28
N ILE A 432 28.67 -0.15 22.70
CA ILE A 432 28.52 0.07 21.27
C ILE A 432 29.88 0.04 20.61
N SER A 433 30.07 -0.83 19.59
CA SER A 433 31.26 -0.82 18.74
C SER A 433 31.18 0.30 17.69
N TYR A 434 32.33 0.82 17.24
CA TYR A 434 32.40 1.90 16.28
C TYR A 434 33.23 1.50 15.07
N GLU A 435 32.79 1.91 13.88
CA GLU A 435 33.56 1.82 12.65
C GLU A 435 34.10 3.18 12.24
N GLY A 436 35.34 3.20 11.74
CA GLY A 436 35.94 4.44 11.23
C GLY A 436 35.61 4.64 9.77
N ILE A 437 34.91 5.72 9.44
CA ILE A 437 34.53 6.10 8.09
C ILE A 437 34.94 7.52 7.78
N ARG A 438 35.28 7.87 6.52
CA ARG A 438 35.50 9.26 6.13
C ARG A 438 34.19 10.03 6.11
N ALA A 439 34.24 11.32 6.42
CA ALA A 439 33.06 12.18 6.38
C ALA A 439 32.33 12.12 5.02
N SER A 440 33.09 12.18 3.90
CA SER A 440 32.53 12.05 2.55
C SER A 440 31.81 10.73 2.30
N ASP A 441 32.31 9.62 2.85
CA ASP A 441 31.67 8.30 2.71
C ASP A 441 30.46 8.19 3.60
N PHE A 442 30.48 8.83 4.77
CA PHE A 442 29.35 8.91 5.67
C PHE A 442 28.21 9.78 5.10
N GLU A 443 28.53 10.93 4.49
CA GLU A 443 27.57 11.77 3.77
C GLU A 443 26.88 11.00 2.63
N LYS A 444 27.66 10.23 1.88
CA LYS A 444 27.12 9.36 0.83
C LYS A 444 26.18 8.30 1.41
N ARG A 445 26.57 7.67 2.52
CA ARG A 445 25.72 6.69 3.23
C ARG A 445 24.43 7.34 3.71
N ILE A 446 24.49 8.52 4.32
CA ILE A 446 23.29 9.28 4.73
C ILE A 446 22.39 9.54 3.52
N SER A 447 22.93 9.99 2.39
CA SER A 447 22.18 10.22 1.16
C SER A 447 21.47 8.95 0.68
N GLU A 448 22.16 7.82 0.63
CA GLU A 448 21.63 6.54 0.16
C GLU A 448 20.58 5.94 1.11
N GLU A 449 20.77 6.07 2.43
CA GLU A 449 19.85 5.55 3.44
C GLU A 449 18.60 6.44 3.61
N THR A 450 18.76 7.77 3.51
CA THR A 450 17.62 8.71 3.60
C THR A 450 16.90 8.90 2.28
N LEU A 451 17.48 8.45 1.17
CA LEU A 451 16.99 8.66 -0.22
C LEU A 451 16.90 10.14 -0.60
N ILE A 452 17.77 10.95 -0.01
CA ILE A 452 17.94 12.36 -0.36
C ILE A 452 19.18 12.47 -1.23
N PRO A 453 19.05 12.92 -2.51
CA PRO A 453 20.19 13.02 -3.41
C PRO A 453 21.31 13.90 -2.82
N SER A 454 22.57 13.49 -2.99
CA SER A 454 23.73 14.19 -2.40
C SER A 454 23.75 15.69 -2.75
N HIS A 455 23.32 16.08 -3.95
CA HIS A 455 23.26 17.49 -4.37
C HIS A 455 22.06 18.28 -3.77
N LYS A 456 21.13 17.60 -3.10
CA LYS A 456 20.01 18.20 -2.36
C LYS A 456 20.19 18.10 -0.85
N LEU A 457 21.23 17.40 -0.41
CA LEU A 457 21.53 17.15 0.99
C LEU A 457 22.57 18.18 1.47
N LYS A 458 22.18 18.99 2.43
CA LYS A 458 23.08 19.90 3.13
C LYS A 458 23.39 19.30 4.49
N ILE A 459 24.65 18.91 4.70
CA ILE A 459 25.10 18.38 5.99
C ILE A 459 25.81 19.50 6.75
N ASN A 460 25.37 19.70 8.00
CA ASN A 460 25.97 20.62 8.94
C ASN A 460 26.63 19.83 10.07
N TYR A 461 27.88 20.11 10.32
CA TYR A 461 28.64 19.54 11.43
C TYR A 461 28.70 20.54 12.57
N ALA A 462 28.50 20.08 13.81
CA ALA A 462 28.63 20.90 15.02
C ALA A 462 30.12 21.08 15.44
N PHE A 463 31.06 20.61 14.59
CA PHE A 463 32.51 20.64 14.83
C PHE A 463 33.24 20.84 13.50
N ASP A 464 34.54 21.14 13.58
CA ASP A 464 35.35 21.31 12.38
C ASP A 464 35.50 19.96 11.65
N CYS A 465 34.96 19.88 10.43
CA CYS A 465 34.92 18.68 9.64
C CYS A 465 35.14 18.98 8.16
N ASP A 466 36.07 18.28 7.55
CA ASP A 466 36.29 18.26 6.11
C ASP A 466 35.97 16.87 5.51
N SER A 467 36.00 16.76 4.19
CA SER A 467 35.68 15.51 3.47
C SER A 467 36.58 14.32 3.83
N LYS A 468 37.77 14.55 4.39
CA LYS A 468 38.78 13.54 4.76
C LYS A 468 38.72 13.22 6.26
N THR A 469 38.05 14.01 7.05
CA THR A 469 37.91 13.82 8.51
C THR A 469 37.38 12.41 8.79
N LYS A 470 38.04 11.69 9.70
CA LYS A 470 37.64 10.35 10.12
C LYS A 470 36.59 10.43 11.23
N LEU A 471 35.41 9.92 10.97
CA LEU A 471 34.32 9.80 11.92
C LEU A 471 34.27 8.37 12.47
N LEU A 472 33.95 8.23 13.72
CA LEU A 472 33.62 6.95 14.38
C LEU A 472 32.10 6.84 14.45
N VAL A 473 31.53 6.00 13.58
CA VAL A 473 30.07 5.79 13.50
C VAL A 473 29.70 4.49 14.24
N PRO A 474 28.60 4.47 15.03
CA PRO A 474 28.16 3.25 15.67
C PRO A 474 27.93 2.12 14.64
N TYR A 475 28.57 0.98 14.84
CA TYR A 475 28.41 -0.19 13.97
C TYR A 475 27.03 -0.78 14.10
N GLY A 476 26.40 -1.16 12.97
CA GLY A 476 25.04 -1.70 12.97
C GLY A 476 23.95 -0.66 13.22
N TYR A 477 24.25 0.63 13.01
CA TYR A 477 23.25 1.71 13.05
C TYR A 477 22.92 2.21 11.65
N THR A 478 21.72 2.74 11.48
CA THR A 478 21.20 3.29 10.21
C THR A 478 20.47 4.60 10.45
N VAL A 479 20.34 5.39 9.38
CA VAL A 479 19.46 6.57 9.31
C VAL A 479 18.30 6.34 8.34
N ALA A 480 18.13 5.14 7.79
CA ALA A 480 16.98 4.78 6.96
C ALA A 480 15.66 4.94 7.74
N LYS A 481 14.58 5.34 7.04
CA LYS A 481 13.26 5.57 7.67
C LYS A 481 12.45 4.29 7.79
#